data_98a5fe1403a25d3e9d3e66c5ee6d29dc
#
_entry.id   98a5fe1403a25d3e9d3e66c5ee6d29dc
#
_cell.length_a   1.000
_cell.length_b   1.000
_cell.length_c   1.000
_cell.angle_alpha   90.00
_cell.angle_beta   90.00
_cell.angle_gamma   90.00
#
_symmetry.space_group_name_H-M   'P 1'
#
loop_
_entity.id
_entity.type
_entity.pdbx_description
1 polymer ?
#
loop_
_entity_poly.entity_id
_entity_poly.type
_entity_poly.pdbx_seq_one_letter_code
_entity_poly.pdbx_strand_id
1 'polypeptide(L)'
;MKVLIVVLIIVFWLYNYIKFRRMNNYYKVMVGYLAMDLQSSPSRDKMLRLSSALIHIQQYRDAYDILVQLSNEFVSADEEQKIMANIEFCKNPVPGLNQPKNLNHSYWHNFMLVRLGKRRYNFLTEQDYLRTNSIQRNM
;
A
#
# COMPACT_ATOMS: atom_id res chain seq x y z
N MET A 1 -16.61 14.11 34.71
CA MET A 1 -17.05 14.14 33.30
C MET A 1 -15.94 14.61 32.35
N LYS A 2 -15.38 15.80 32.55
CA LYS A 2 -14.31 16.32 31.68
C LYS A 2 -13.07 15.42 31.63
N VAL A 3 -12.66 14.85 32.77
CA VAL A 3 -11.50 13.94 32.85
C VAL A 3 -11.75 12.66 32.04
N LEU A 4 -12.97 12.12 32.11
CA LEU A 4 -13.36 10.91 31.39
C LEU A 4 -13.26 11.13 29.87
N ILE A 5 -13.73 12.29 29.38
CA ILE A 5 -13.67 12.64 27.96
C ILE A 5 -12.23 12.72 27.48
N VAL A 6 -11.37 13.36 28.26
CA VAL A 6 -9.94 13.49 27.94
C VAL A 6 -9.28 12.11 27.87
N VAL A 7 -9.56 11.24 28.83
CA VAL A 7 -9.03 9.88 28.85
C VAL A 7 -9.50 9.09 27.60
N LEU A 8 -10.78 9.21 27.22
CA LEU A 8 -11.31 8.53 26.04
C LEU A 8 -10.63 9.04 24.75
N ILE A 9 -10.36 10.34 24.64
CA ILE A 9 -9.66 10.92 23.49
C ILE A 9 -8.24 10.37 23.42
N ILE A 10 -7.52 10.32 24.55
CA ILE A 10 -6.15 9.78 24.60
C ILE A 10 -6.13 8.31 24.22
N VAL A 11 -7.05 7.50 24.76
CA VAL A 11 -7.16 6.08 24.43
C VAL A 11 -7.45 5.87 22.94
N PHE A 12 -8.39 6.63 22.39
CA PHE A 12 -8.72 6.59 20.97
C PHE A 12 -7.51 6.97 20.11
N TRP A 13 -6.78 8.03 20.47
CA TRP A 13 -5.59 8.47 19.76
C TRP A 13 -4.48 7.41 19.81
N LEU A 14 -4.22 6.82 20.99
CA LEU A 14 -3.24 5.74 21.16
C LEU A 14 -3.62 4.52 20.32
N TYR A 15 -4.88 4.13 20.33
CA TYR A 15 -5.37 3.00 19.54
C TYR A 15 -5.10 3.22 18.05
N ASN A 16 -5.44 4.39 17.52
CA ASN A 16 -5.21 4.72 16.13
C ASN A 16 -3.73 4.80 15.79
N TYR A 17 -2.90 5.32 16.70
CA TYR A 17 -1.44 5.37 16.52
C TYR A 17 -0.84 3.97 16.46
N ILE A 18 -1.21 3.09 17.36
CA ILE A 18 -0.74 1.70 17.37
C ILE A 18 -1.16 0.98 16.10
N LYS A 19 -2.41 1.16 15.69
CA LYS A 19 -2.95 0.57 14.46
C LYS A 19 -2.18 1.06 13.24
N PHE A 20 -1.94 2.35 13.13
CA PHE A 20 -1.16 2.96 12.06
C PHE A 20 0.26 2.38 12.02
N ARG A 21 0.92 2.32 13.17
CA ARG A 21 2.28 1.78 13.28
C ARG A 21 2.34 0.32 12.86
N ARG A 22 1.36 -0.49 13.27
CA ARG A 22 1.27 -1.90 12.86
C ARG A 22 1.09 -2.04 11.36
N MET A 23 0.22 -1.26 10.75
CA MET A 23 0.03 -1.26 9.30
C MET A 23 1.30 -0.85 8.56
N ASN A 24 1.96 0.19 9.02
CA ASN A 24 3.19 0.67 8.42
C ASN A 24 4.28 -0.41 8.49
N ASN A 25 4.44 -1.07 9.63
CA ASN A 25 5.40 -2.16 9.78
C ASN A 25 5.05 -3.35 8.89
N TYR A 26 3.77 -3.67 8.78
CA TYR A 26 3.28 -4.74 7.91
C TYR A 26 3.70 -4.51 6.45
N TYR A 27 3.44 -3.33 5.92
CA TYR A 27 3.80 -3.02 4.54
C TYR A 27 5.31 -2.82 4.35
N LYS A 28 6.04 -2.42 5.39
CA LYS A 28 7.52 -2.40 5.33
C LYS A 28 8.09 -3.81 5.16
N VAL A 29 7.55 -4.79 5.87
CA VAL A 29 7.93 -6.19 5.69
C VAL A 29 7.63 -6.65 4.27
N MET A 30 6.46 -6.27 3.75
CA MET A 30 6.06 -6.59 2.37
C MET A 30 7.02 -5.97 1.35
N VAL A 31 7.36 -4.69 1.51
CA VAL A 31 8.35 -4.01 0.65
C VAL A 31 9.70 -4.75 0.70
N GLY A 32 10.11 -5.16 1.88
CA GLY A 32 11.37 -5.88 2.06
C GLY A 32 11.43 -7.16 1.23
N TYR A 33 10.45 -8.04 1.35
CA TYR A 33 10.50 -9.30 0.60
C TYR A 33 10.28 -9.09 -0.90
N LEU A 34 9.44 -8.13 -1.30
CA LEU A 34 9.24 -7.82 -2.71
C LEU A 34 10.52 -7.28 -3.36
N ALA A 35 11.24 -6.42 -2.65
CA ALA A 35 12.52 -5.91 -3.13
C ALA A 35 13.55 -7.03 -3.27
N MET A 36 13.61 -7.96 -2.33
CA MET A 36 14.51 -9.11 -2.41
C MET A 36 14.14 -10.04 -3.57
N ASP A 37 12.87 -10.34 -3.76
CA ASP A 37 12.40 -11.13 -4.89
C ASP A 37 12.75 -10.47 -6.22
N LEU A 38 12.61 -9.15 -6.30
CA LEU A 38 12.94 -8.39 -7.50
C LEU A 38 14.42 -8.47 -7.84
N GLN A 39 15.30 -8.40 -6.83
CA GLN A 39 16.74 -8.54 -7.03
C GLN A 39 17.13 -9.94 -7.52
N SER A 40 16.47 -10.97 -6.99
CA SER A 40 16.75 -12.36 -7.36
C SER A 40 16.27 -12.69 -8.77
N SER A 41 15.11 -12.17 -9.15
CA SER A 41 14.45 -12.50 -10.41
C SER A 41 13.60 -11.30 -10.85
N PRO A 42 14.20 -10.31 -11.53
CA PRO A 42 13.48 -9.12 -11.96
C PRO A 42 12.30 -9.47 -12.88
N SER A 43 11.16 -8.88 -12.60
CA SER A 43 9.99 -8.99 -13.46
C SER A 43 9.13 -7.73 -13.35
N ARG A 44 8.38 -7.45 -14.42
CA ARG A 44 7.46 -6.33 -14.47
C ARG A 44 6.37 -6.42 -13.38
N ASP A 45 5.81 -7.62 -13.21
CA ASP A 45 4.78 -7.89 -12.22
C ASP A 45 5.27 -7.57 -10.80
N LYS A 46 6.48 -7.99 -10.45
CA LYS A 46 7.09 -7.69 -9.15
C LYS A 46 7.28 -6.19 -8.94
N MET A 47 7.66 -5.46 -9.98
CA MET A 47 7.81 -4.01 -9.91
C MET A 47 6.47 -3.32 -9.65
N LEU A 48 5.41 -3.75 -10.31
CA LEU A 48 4.06 -3.24 -10.07
C LEU A 48 3.61 -3.48 -8.63
N ARG A 49 3.82 -4.68 -8.12
CA ARG A 49 3.48 -5.04 -6.75
C ARG A 49 4.28 -4.23 -5.74
N LEU A 50 5.57 -4.07 -5.97
CA LEU A 50 6.43 -3.24 -5.12
C LEU A 50 5.96 -1.78 -5.09
N SER A 51 5.58 -1.22 -6.24
CA SER A 51 5.07 0.15 -6.30
C SER A 51 3.83 0.32 -5.44
N SER A 52 2.92 -0.65 -5.44
CA SER A 52 1.72 -0.61 -4.61
C SER A 52 2.05 -0.68 -3.13
N ALA A 53 2.99 -1.53 -2.72
CA ALA A 53 3.42 -1.62 -1.33
C ALA A 53 4.09 -0.31 -0.86
N LEU A 54 4.90 0.31 -1.72
CA LEU A 54 5.52 1.61 -1.43
C LEU A 54 4.48 2.71 -1.22
N ILE A 55 3.42 2.72 -2.01
CA ILE A 55 2.31 3.67 -1.82
C ILE A 55 1.69 3.49 -0.43
N HIS A 56 1.53 2.26 0.04
CA HIS A 56 0.96 2.00 1.36
C HIS A 56 1.79 2.55 2.51
N ILE A 57 3.11 2.62 2.37
CA ILE A 57 3.99 3.20 3.39
C ILE A 57 4.32 4.67 3.11
N GLN A 58 3.59 5.29 2.20
CA GLN A 58 3.73 6.71 1.85
C GLN A 58 5.09 7.08 1.24
N GLN A 59 5.80 6.14 0.67
CA GLN A 59 7.01 6.39 -0.11
C GLN A 59 6.63 6.65 -1.57
N TYR A 60 5.95 7.76 -1.79
CA TYR A 60 5.38 8.12 -3.09
C TYR A 60 6.43 8.38 -4.16
N ARG A 61 7.57 8.95 -3.78
CA ARG A 61 8.65 9.23 -4.72
C ARG A 61 9.23 7.94 -5.29
N ASP A 62 9.51 6.97 -4.44
CA ASP A 62 10.05 5.68 -4.88
C ASP A 62 9.06 4.92 -5.74
N ALA A 63 7.77 4.94 -5.35
CA ALA A 63 6.70 4.35 -6.15
C ALA A 63 6.56 5.05 -7.51
N TYR A 64 6.63 6.38 -7.53
CA TYR A 64 6.58 7.16 -8.74
C TYR A 64 7.71 6.79 -9.71
N ASP A 65 8.93 6.69 -9.22
CA ASP A 65 10.09 6.36 -10.04
C ASP A 65 9.92 4.98 -10.71
N ILE A 66 9.44 4.00 -9.97
CA ILE A 66 9.15 2.66 -10.50
C ILE A 66 8.05 2.72 -11.57
N LEU A 67 6.96 3.41 -11.27
CA LEU A 67 5.81 3.52 -12.18
C LEU A 67 6.18 4.25 -13.47
N VAL A 68 6.96 5.31 -13.40
CA VAL A 68 7.44 6.03 -14.58
C VAL A 68 8.34 5.13 -15.43
N GLN A 69 9.20 4.35 -14.82
CA GLN A 69 10.03 3.40 -15.53
C GLN A 69 9.17 2.36 -16.26
N LEU A 70 8.11 1.86 -15.61
CA LEU A 70 7.18 0.90 -16.21
C LEU A 70 6.30 1.52 -17.29
N SER A 71 6.09 2.84 -17.24
CA SER A 71 5.26 3.55 -18.22
C SER A 71 5.93 3.67 -19.61
N ASN A 72 7.20 3.34 -19.72
CA ASN A 72 7.90 3.34 -21.01
C ASN A 72 7.41 2.23 -21.94
N GLU A 73 6.80 1.19 -21.38
CA GLU A 73 6.31 0.04 -22.15
C GLU A 73 5.06 -0.52 -21.45
N PHE A 74 3.93 -0.50 -22.16
CA PHE A 74 2.67 -1.04 -21.64
C PHE A 74 2.32 -2.36 -22.32
N VAL A 75 1.82 -3.30 -21.54
CA VAL A 75 1.35 -4.60 -22.04
C VAL A 75 -0.07 -4.51 -22.56
N SER A 76 -0.92 -3.67 -21.95
CA SER A 76 -2.32 -3.52 -22.34
C SER A 76 -2.82 -2.11 -21.99
N ALA A 77 -3.94 -1.70 -22.61
CA ALA A 77 -4.60 -0.45 -22.29
C ALA A 77 -5.11 -0.40 -20.85
N ASP A 78 -5.56 -1.54 -20.31
CA ASP A 78 -6.00 -1.65 -18.91
C ASP A 78 -4.85 -1.38 -17.94
N GLU A 79 -3.69 -1.99 -18.19
CA GLU A 79 -2.49 -1.75 -17.37
C GLU A 79 -2.02 -0.30 -17.46
N GLU A 80 -2.04 0.28 -18.67
CA GLU A 80 -1.71 1.70 -18.86
C GLU A 80 -2.58 2.60 -17.99
N GLN A 81 -3.90 2.38 -18.00
CA GLN A 81 -4.85 3.16 -17.20
C GLN A 81 -4.53 3.05 -15.70
N LYS A 82 -4.23 1.84 -15.23
CA LYS A 82 -3.90 1.61 -13.82
C LYS A 82 -2.59 2.27 -13.40
N ILE A 83 -1.56 2.14 -14.23
CA ILE A 83 -0.26 2.75 -13.98
C ILE A 83 -0.37 4.27 -13.97
N MET A 84 -1.07 4.85 -14.95
CA MET A 84 -1.24 6.30 -15.02
C MET A 84 -2.04 6.84 -13.83
N ALA A 85 -3.06 6.10 -13.39
CA ALA A 85 -3.83 6.46 -12.19
C ALA A 85 -2.94 6.49 -10.94
N ASN A 86 -2.06 5.51 -10.79
CA ASN A 86 -1.13 5.45 -9.66
C ASN A 86 -0.04 6.53 -9.74
N ILE A 87 0.44 6.85 -10.92
CA ILE A 87 1.39 7.97 -11.13
C ILE A 87 0.75 9.28 -10.67
N GLU A 88 -0.48 9.52 -11.08
CA GLU A 88 -1.22 10.72 -10.69
C GLU A 88 -1.45 10.77 -9.18
N PHE A 89 -1.78 9.62 -8.57
CA PHE A 89 -1.92 9.52 -7.12
C PHE A 89 -0.62 9.88 -6.40
N CYS A 90 0.54 9.40 -6.90
CA CYS A 90 1.84 9.69 -6.30
C CYS A 90 2.22 11.16 -6.38
N LYS A 91 1.77 11.87 -7.44
CA LYS A 91 1.98 13.32 -7.58
C LYS A 91 1.14 14.11 -6.59
N ASN A 92 -0.11 13.68 -6.37
CA ASN A 92 -1.08 14.36 -5.52
C ASN A 92 -1.74 13.36 -4.57
N PRO A 93 -1.00 12.83 -3.60
CA PRO A 93 -1.55 11.82 -2.69
C PRO A 93 -2.65 12.40 -1.81
N VAL A 94 -3.68 11.58 -1.57
CA VAL A 94 -4.79 11.95 -0.68
C VAL A 94 -4.53 11.28 0.68
N PRO A 95 -4.28 12.06 1.73
CA PRO A 95 -4.02 11.51 3.05
C PRO A 95 -5.17 10.62 3.53
N GLY A 96 -4.85 9.48 4.11
CA GLY A 96 -5.83 8.54 4.64
C GLY A 96 -6.41 7.55 3.64
N LEU A 97 -6.40 7.85 2.32
CA LEU A 97 -6.90 6.92 1.31
C LEU A 97 -5.89 5.82 0.95
N ASN A 98 -4.63 6.08 1.17
CA ASN A 98 -3.56 5.11 0.93
C ASN A 98 -3.33 4.15 2.10
N GLN A 99 -4.08 4.35 3.19
CA GLN A 99 -3.99 3.52 4.39
C GLN A 99 -5.24 2.66 4.51
N PRO A 100 -5.13 1.34 4.51
CA PRO A 100 -6.29 0.50 4.74
C PRO A 100 -6.80 0.64 6.18
N LYS A 101 -8.11 0.63 6.34
CA LYS A 101 -8.74 0.74 7.66
C LYS A 101 -8.48 -0.49 8.53
N ASN A 102 -8.27 -1.64 7.90
CA ASN A 102 -8.04 -2.89 8.58
C ASN A 102 -7.05 -3.73 7.78
N LEU A 103 -6.04 -4.27 8.43
CA LEU A 103 -5.03 -5.09 7.79
C LEU A 103 -5.62 -6.32 7.09
N ASN A 104 -6.61 -6.95 7.71
CA ASN A 104 -7.22 -8.15 7.17
C ASN A 104 -8.09 -7.89 5.93
N HIS A 105 -8.49 -6.65 5.73
CA HIS A 105 -9.33 -6.24 4.60
C HIS A 105 -8.63 -5.26 3.67
N SER A 106 -7.32 -5.08 3.80
CA SER A 106 -6.58 -4.08 3.04
C SER A 106 -6.66 -4.29 1.52
N TYR A 107 -6.65 -5.55 1.07
CA TYR A 107 -6.81 -5.89 -0.34
C TYR A 107 -8.16 -5.41 -0.88
N TRP A 108 -9.25 -5.80 -0.23
CA TRP A 108 -10.60 -5.43 -0.64
C TRP A 108 -10.86 -3.94 -0.50
N HIS A 109 -10.32 -3.31 0.54
CA HIS A 109 -10.43 -1.87 0.74
C HIS A 109 -9.84 -1.10 -0.45
N ASN A 110 -8.63 -1.46 -0.87
CA ASN A 110 -7.97 -0.80 -1.99
C ASN A 110 -8.69 -1.06 -3.32
N PHE A 111 -9.16 -2.28 -3.52
CA PHE A 111 -9.96 -2.65 -4.69
C PHE A 111 -11.23 -1.79 -4.79
N MET A 112 -11.94 -1.62 -3.66
CA MET A 112 -13.14 -0.78 -3.62
C MET A 112 -12.85 0.68 -3.88
N LEU A 113 -11.73 1.20 -3.38
CA LEU A 113 -11.32 2.59 -3.66
C LEU A 113 -11.12 2.83 -5.16
N VAL A 114 -10.51 1.89 -5.85
CA VAL A 114 -10.33 1.98 -7.31
C VAL A 114 -11.69 1.98 -8.02
N ARG A 115 -12.59 1.08 -7.63
CA ARG A 115 -13.94 1.02 -8.23
C ARG A 115 -14.75 2.27 -8.00
N LEU A 116 -14.54 2.96 -6.88
CA LEU A 116 -15.19 4.22 -6.57
C LEU A 116 -14.54 5.43 -7.23
N GLY A 117 -13.58 5.21 -8.14
CA GLY A 117 -12.90 6.27 -8.86
C GLY A 117 -11.93 7.09 -8.01
N LYS A 118 -11.40 6.53 -6.94
CA LYS A 118 -10.48 7.22 -6.02
C LYS A 118 -9.02 7.19 -6.45
N ARG A 119 -8.76 6.98 -7.73
CA ARG A 119 -7.48 7.24 -8.39
C ARG A 119 -6.28 6.39 -7.94
N ARG A 120 -6.54 5.26 -7.31
CA ARG A 120 -5.46 4.37 -6.89
C ARG A 120 -5.81 2.94 -7.20
N TYR A 121 -4.92 2.26 -7.90
CA TYR A 121 -5.05 0.84 -8.17
C TYR A 121 -4.05 0.06 -7.34
N ASN A 122 -4.49 -1.05 -6.74
CA ASN A 122 -3.64 -1.91 -5.95
C ASN A 122 -3.24 -3.14 -6.77
N PHE A 123 -1.95 -3.25 -7.08
CA PHE A 123 -1.40 -4.40 -7.80
C PHE A 123 -1.07 -5.59 -6.89
N LEU A 124 -1.15 -5.40 -5.56
CA LEU A 124 -0.89 -6.47 -4.62
C LEU A 124 -1.94 -7.56 -4.74
N THR A 125 -1.50 -8.81 -4.62
CA THR A 125 -2.37 -9.98 -4.67
C THR A 125 -2.67 -10.48 -3.27
N GLU A 126 -3.70 -11.31 -3.12
CA GLU A 126 -4.02 -11.95 -1.85
C GLU A 126 -2.83 -12.76 -1.32
N GLN A 127 -2.05 -13.38 -2.21
CA GLN A 127 -0.84 -14.12 -1.83
C GLN A 127 0.22 -13.24 -1.18
N ASP A 128 0.36 -11.99 -1.62
CA ASP A 128 1.28 -11.04 -1.01
C ASP A 128 0.92 -10.79 0.46
N TYR A 129 -0.36 -10.63 0.75
CA TYR A 129 -0.85 -10.44 2.11
C TYR A 129 -0.63 -11.68 2.97
N LEU A 130 -0.92 -12.86 2.43
CA LEU A 130 -0.71 -14.14 3.13
C LEU A 130 0.77 -14.39 3.43
N ARG A 131 1.63 -14.13 2.47
CA ARG A 131 3.08 -14.27 2.64
C ARG A 131 3.62 -13.31 3.71
N THR A 132 3.17 -12.07 3.69
CA THR A 132 3.56 -11.09 4.70
C THR A 132 3.13 -11.52 6.09
N ASN A 133 1.91 -12.02 6.22
CA ASN A 133 1.41 -12.57 7.48
C ASN A 133 2.28 -13.73 7.98
N SER A 134 2.67 -14.63 7.08
CA SER A 134 3.54 -15.77 7.42
C SER A 134 4.91 -15.30 7.90
N ILE A 135 5.51 -14.34 7.22
CA ILE A 135 6.81 -13.77 7.60
C ILE A 135 6.71 -13.13 9.00
N GLN A 136 5.67 -12.36 9.26
CA GLN A 136 5.48 -11.72 10.56
C GLN A 136 5.30 -12.73 11.70
N ARG A 137 4.62 -13.85 11.46
CA ARG A 137 4.45 -14.90 12.46
C ARG A 137 5.79 -15.56 12.86
N ASN A 138 6.73 -15.60 11.94
CA ASN A 138 8.04 -16.21 12.13
C ASN A 138 9.08 -15.23 12.70
N MET A 139 8.70 -13.98 12.82
CA MET A 139 9.51 -12.96 13.48
C MET A 139 9.24 -12.96 14.98
#